data_e8fac596273445245fb9abb63c94eac8
#
_entry.id   e8fac596273445245fb9abb63c94eac8
#
_cell.length_a   1.000
_cell.length_b   1.000
_cell.length_c   1.000
_cell.angle_alpha   90.00
_cell.angle_beta   90.00
_cell.angle_gamma   90.00
#
_symmetry.space_group_name_H-M   'P 1'
#
loop_
_entity.id
_entity.type
_entity.pdbx_description
1 polymer ?
#
loop_
_entity_poly.entity_id
_entity_poly.type
_entity_poly.pdbx_seq_one_letter_code
_entity_poly.pdbx_strand_id
1 'polypeptide(L)'
;MPHDSTIDIVQISDTHLRDAPGARSFVAHEPEEGLAAALAHAAGAVGDAALVVATGDLADLGEAGAYERLGGILDALPTPVYCLGGNHDRQEPMQACLPRPTVHLEPAVQVGNWLMLFLDTNANGREAAADGTFRDRDDRVHAAAQPAITPVEEQRARAILTATRAEHVFLWLHQPPLPETAPDAQGDSPLALLVRDFPEIRAIGAGHLHGDLSGSFESRPVYVCPSSYLSINPRDRVLDGPGYRTYRLHPDGRVETEVHFVPGPMTDAMRATPMPVFLADMMAGRITGKELNALSDAEFEARYGERRPLSHG
;
A
#
# COMPACT_ATOMS: atom_id res chain seq x y z
N MET A 1 -5.22 -24.22 12.51
CA MET A 1 -6.10 -23.55 13.49
C MET A 1 -7.49 -24.16 13.40
N PRO A 2 -8.26 -24.26 14.50
CA PRO A 2 -9.66 -24.69 14.40
C PRO A 2 -10.43 -23.72 13.49
N HIS A 3 -11.38 -24.26 12.70
CA HIS A 3 -12.23 -23.46 11.79
C HIS A 3 -13.09 -22.38 12.49
N ASP A 4 -13.19 -22.41 13.80
CA ASP A 4 -14.05 -21.54 14.60
C ASP A 4 -13.32 -20.40 15.32
N SER A 5 -12.02 -20.19 15.09
CA SER A 5 -11.25 -19.13 15.74
C SER A 5 -11.16 -17.88 14.87
N THR A 6 -11.20 -16.70 15.50
CA THR A 6 -10.89 -15.43 14.84
C THR A 6 -9.43 -15.39 14.40
N ILE A 7 -9.16 -14.62 13.35
CA ILE A 7 -7.83 -14.40 12.79
C ILE A 7 -7.50 -12.90 12.92
N ASP A 8 -6.46 -12.60 13.68
CA ASP A 8 -5.98 -11.23 13.82
C ASP A 8 -4.87 -10.96 12.79
N ILE A 9 -4.91 -9.80 12.13
CA ILE A 9 -3.96 -9.35 11.10
C ILE A 9 -3.52 -7.93 11.41
N VAL A 10 -2.26 -7.64 11.17
CA VAL A 10 -1.71 -6.27 11.19
C VAL A 10 -1.38 -5.87 9.76
N GLN A 11 -1.86 -4.72 9.32
CA GLN A 11 -1.48 -4.10 8.05
C GLN A 11 -0.57 -2.91 8.31
N ILE A 12 0.56 -2.90 7.62
CA ILE A 12 1.44 -1.75 7.41
C ILE A 12 1.38 -1.37 5.92
N SER A 13 1.69 -0.14 5.58
CA SER A 13 1.64 0.34 4.19
C SER A 13 2.55 1.53 3.98
N ASP A 14 2.94 1.77 2.73
CA ASP A 14 3.57 3.03 2.33
C ASP A 14 4.78 3.37 3.20
N THR A 15 5.72 2.42 3.29
CA THR A 15 6.94 2.57 4.12
C THR A 15 7.96 3.48 3.47
N HIS A 16 7.98 3.61 2.15
CA HIS A 16 8.83 4.49 1.36
C HIS A 16 10.31 4.48 1.76
N LEU A 17 10.85 3.30 2.10
CA LEU A 17 12.25 3.20 2.47
C LEU A 17 13.16 3.66 1.32
N ARG A 18 14.29 4.25 1.70
CA ARG A 18 15.33 4.69 0.78
C ARG A 18 16.52 3.73 0.83
N ASP A 19 17.32 3.74 -0.24
CA ASP A 19 18.53 2.93 -0.36
C ASP A 19 19.54 3.23 0.76
N ALA A 20 19.78 4.50 1.05
CA ALA A 20 20.71 4.93 2.08
C ALA A 20 20.04 5.07 3.45
N PRO A 21 20.65 4.54 4.54
CA PRO A 21 20.20 4.83 5.91
C PRO A 21 20.16 6.33 6.19
N GLY A 22 19.16 6.80 6.92
CA GLY A 22 19.01 8.21 7.25
C GLY A 22 18.62 9.11 6.09
N ALA A 23 18.32 8.55 4.91
CA ALA A 23 17.83 9.32 3.78
C ALA A 23 16.41 9.83 4.08
N ARG A 24 16.22 11.13 3.85
CA ARG A 24 14.94 11.79 4.09
C ARG A 24 14.06 11.76 2.84
N SER A 25 12.77 11.72 3.03
CA SER A 25 11.81 11.92 1.96
C SER A 25 11.51 13.39 1.74
N PHE A 26 10.53 13.67 0.87
CA PHE A 26 10.10 15.02 0.50
C PHE A 26 9.62 15.91 1.67
N VAL A 27 9.27 15.35 2.82
CA VAL A 27 8.87 16.10 4.03
C VAL A 27 9.97 16.18 5.10
N ALA A 28 11.20 15.93 4.73
CA ALA A 28 12.37 16.00 5.62
C ALA A 28 12.38 15.02 6.81
N HIS A 29 11.50 14.01 6.81
CA HIS A 29 11.49 12.93 7.80
C HIS A 29 12.13 11.66 7.23
N GLU A 30 12.67 10.83 8.10
CA GLU A 30 13.29 9.56 7.72
C GLU A 30 12.24 8.45 7.73
N PRO A 31 11.97 7.81 6.59
CA PRO A 31 10.95 6.75 6.51
C PRO A 31 11.21 5.58 7.47
N GLU A 32 12.48 5.22 7.66
CA GLU A 32 12.84 4.12 8.56
C GLU A 32 12.53 4.40 10.03
N GLU A 33 12.70 5.66 10.48
CA GLU A 33 12.30 6.05 11.85
C GLU A 33 10.79 5.94 12.04
N GLY A 34 10.01 6.34 11.04
CA GLY A 34 8.55 6.20 11.05
C GLY A 34 8.12 4.74 11.13
N LEU A 35 8.66 3.89 10.25
CA LEU A 35 8.39 2.47 10.25
C LEU A 35 8.79 1.82 11.59
N ALA A 36 9.98 2.13 12.10
CA ALA A 36 10.43 1.60 13.38
C ALA A 36 9.50 1.98 14.53
N ALA A 37 9.01 3.22 14.55
CA ALA A 37 8.04 3.69 15.54
C ALA A 37 6.70 2.97 15.40
N ALA A 38 6.20 2.77 14.17
CA ALA A 38 4.96 2.04 13.90
C ALA A 38 5.07 0.57 14.37
N LEU A 39 6.14 -0.13 14.02
CA LEU A 39 6.36 -1.53 14.43
C LEU A 39 6.55 -1.66 15.94
N ALA A 40 7.26 -0.73 16.59
CA ALA A 40 7.42 -0.73 18.04
C ALA A 40 6.07 -0.53 18.74
N HIS A 41 5.23 0.37 18.25
CA HIS A 41 3.88 0.60 18.80
C HIS A 41 2.95 -0.59 18.54
N ALA A 42 3.09 -1.24 17.39
CA ALA A 42 2.32 -2.43 17.00
C ALA A 42 2.83 -3.75 17.62
N ALA A 43 3.92 -3.75 18.39
CA ALA A 43 4.64 -4.98 18.76
C ALA A 43 3.75 -6.05 19.41
N GLY A 44 2.82 -5.66 20.29
CA GLY A 44 1.85 -6.57 20.88
C GLY A 44 0.90 -7.17 19.84
N ALA A 45 0.30 -6.32 19.01
CA ALA A 45 -0.61 -6.76 17.95
C ALA A 45 0.09 -7.65 16.91
N VAL A 46 1.35 -7.34 16.55
CA VAL A 46 2.18 -8.15 15.64
C VAL A 46 2.47 -9.51 16.25
N GLY A 47 2.81 -9.57 17.55
CA GLY A 47 3.09 -10.84 18.23
C GLY A 47 1.89 -11.77 18.32
N ASP A 48 0.68 -11.22 18.38
CA ASP A 48 -0.58 -11.98 18.49
C ASP A 48 -1.22 -12.27 17.11
N ALA A 49 -0.78 -11.59 16.05
CA ALA A 49 -1.35 -11.73 14.70
C ALA A 49 -0.99 -13.08 14.05
N ALA A 50 -1.87 -13.57 13.20
CA ALA A 50 -1.60 -14.72 12.35
C ALA A 50 -0.62 -14.39 11.23
N LEU A 51 -0.68 -13.15 10.72
CA LEU A 51 0.24 -12.60 9.72
C LEU A 51 0.24 -11.07 9.75
N VAL A 52 1.29 -10.49 9.19
CA VAL A 52 1.40 -9.07 8.86
C VAL A 52 1.26 -8.92 7.35
N VAL A 53 0.55 -7.88 6.90
CA VAL A 53 0.44 -7.53 5.46
C VAL A 53 1.09 -6.17 5.23
N ALA A 54 2.00 -6.08 4.25
CA ALA A 54 2.60 -4.84 3.79
C ALA A 54 2.04 -4.49 2.39
N THR A 55 1.20 -3.45 2.31
CA THR A 55 0.38 -3.14 1.14
C THR A 55 0.97 -2.11 0.19
N GLY A 56 2.24 -2.27 -0.17
CA GLY A 56 2.89 -1.52 -1.26
C GLY A 56 3.53 -0.21 -0.85
N ASP A 57 4.15 0.43 -1.83
CA ASP A 57 5.05 1.57 -1.69
C ASP A 57 6.10 1.31 -0.62
N LEU A 58 6.73 0.12 -0.77
CA LEU A 58 7.71 -0.40 0.17
C LEU A 58 9.03 0.36 0.08
N ALA A 59 9.45 0.67 -1.15
CA ALA A 59 10.62 1.48 -1.45
C ALA A 59 10.22 2.72 -2.26
N ASP A 60 10.67 3.90 -1.84
CA ASP A 60 10.29 5.19 -2.44
C ASP A 60 10.67 5.30 -3.93
N LEU A 61 11.84 4.81 -4.30
CA LEU A 61 12.35 4.81 -5.68
C LEU A 61 12.46 3.41 -6.31
N GLY A 62 12.07 2.37 -5.59
CA GLY A 62 12.20 0.98 -6.03
C GLY A 62 13.65 0.49 -6.09
N GLU A 63 14.53 0.99 -5.24
CA GLU A 63 15.95 0.68 -5.17
C GLU A 63 16.19 -0.66 -4.45
N ALA A 64 17.15 -1.45 -4.95
CA ALA A 64 17.45 -2.77 -4.39
C ALA A 64 17.84 -2.73 -2.91
N GLY A 65 18.70 -1.78 -2.50
CA GLY A 65 19.13 -1.64 -1.11
C GLY A 65 18.00 -1.26 -0.16
N ALA A 66 16.98 -0.54 -0.64
CA ALA A 66 15.78 -0.27 0.15
C ALA A 66 15.03 -1.58 0.49
N TYR A 67 14.87 -2.48 -0.49
CA TYR A 67 14.24 -3.79 -0.26
C TYR A 67 15.06 -4.71 0.62
N GLU A 68 16.40 -4.70 0.46
CA GLU A 68 17.30 -5.49 1.33
C GLU A 68 17.16 -5.07 2.79
N ARG A 69 17.11 -3.78 3.05
CA ARG A 69 16.96 -3.22 4.40
C ARG A 69 15.57 -3.52 4.96
N LEU A 70 14.52 -3.26 4.17
CA LEU A 70 13.15 -3.56 4.58
C LEU A 70 12.98 -5.05 4.88
N GLY A 71 13.48 -5.92 4.00
CA GLY A 71 13.47 -7.36 4.21
C GLY A 71 14.11 -7.76 5.54
N GLY A 72 15.26 -7.15 5.90
CA GLY A 72 15.91 -7.38 7.18
C GLY A 72 15.09 -6.90 8.39
N ILE A 73 14.43 -5.74 8.27
CA ILE A 73 13.54 -5.21 9.32
C ILE A 73 12.34 -6.13 9.53
N LEU A 74 11.68 -6.54 8.45
CA LEU A 74 10.49 -7.38 8.51
C LEU A 74 10.79 -8.82 8.95
N ASP A 75 11.94 -9.38 8.55
CA ASP A 75 12.36 -10.73 8.96
C ASP A 75 12.66 -10.86 10.46
N ALA A 76 12.88 -9.72 11.13
CA ALA A 76 13.04 -9.69 12.59
C ALA A 76 11.71 -9.79 13.36
N LEU A 77 10.58 -9.70 12.67
CA LEU A 77 9.26 -9.82 13.30
C LEU A 77 8.98 -11.30 13.67
N PRO A 78 8.25 -11.56 14.76
CA PRO A 78 7.91 -12.94 15.17
C PRO A 78 6.83 -13.58 14.29
N THR A 79 6.24 -12.83 13.37
CA THR A 79 5.04 -13.18 12.61
C THR A 79 5.33 -13.10 11.11
N PRO A 80 4.87 -14.04 10.28
CA PRO A 80 5.06 -14.01 8.84
C PRO A 80 4.51 -12.72 8.22
N VAL A 81 5.28 -12.14 7.30
CA VAL A 81 4.92 -10.91 6.58
C VAL A 81 4.67 -11.22 5.11
N TYR A 82 3.51 -10.83 4.61
CA TYR A 82 3.16 -10.92 3.18
C TYR A 82 3.16 -9.54 2.57
N CYS A 83 3.93 -9.35 1.51
CA CYS A 83 4.10 -8.06 0.85
C CYS A 83 3.53 -8.08 -0.57
N LEU A 84 2.99 -6.95 -0.99
CA LEU A 84 2.71 -6.66 -2.39
C LEU A 84 3.34 -5.32 -2.78
N GLY A 85 3.55 -5.08 -4.08
CA GLY A 85 4.15 -3.84 -4.56
C GLY A 85 3.12 -2.75 -4.80
N GLY A 86 3.52 -1.49 -4.56
CA GLY A 86 2.78 -0.29 -4.95
C GLY A 86 3.34 0.35 -6.22
N ASN A 87 2.87 1.57 -6.53
CA ASN A 87 3.29 2.27 -7.74
C ASN A 87 4.72 2.85 -7.66
N HIS A 88 5.26 3.06 -6.47
CA HIS A 88 6.66 3.41 -6.26
C HIS A 88 7.60 2.22 -6.44
N ASP A 89 7.12 1.01 -6.19
CA ASP A 89 7.94 -0.19 -6.23
C ASP A 89 8.35 -0.59 -7.65
N ARG A 90 9.52 -1.24 -7.77
CA ARG A 90 9.97 -1.91 -8.97
C ARG A 90 9.93 -3.42 -8.77
N GLN A 91 9.31 -4.11 -9.71
CA GLN A 91 9.03 -5.54 -9.58
C GLN A 91 10.30 -6.37 -9.49
N GLU A 92 11.27 -6.16 -10.39
CA GLU A 92 12.48 -6.97 -10.45
C GLU A 92 13.33 -6.86 -9.18
N PRO A 93 13.76 -5.65 -8.72
CA PRO A 93 14.55 -5.56 -7.49
C PRO A 93 13.74 -5.98 -6.24
N MET A 94 12.43 -5.73 -6.19
CA MET A 94 11.60 -6.19 -5.08
C MET A 94 11.61 -7.72 -4.98
N GLN A 95 11.40 -8.43 -6.10
CA GLN A 95 11.41 -9.89 -6.13
C GLN A 95 12.78 -10.48 -5.79
N ALA A 96 13.86 -9.81 -6.19
CA ALA A 96 15.21 -10.27 -5.95
C ALA A 96 15.71 -10.04 -4.51
N CYS A 97 15.32 -8.91 -3.89
CA CYS A 97 15.96 -8.41 -2.69
C CYS A 97 15.09 -8.44 -1.42
N LEU A 98 13.76 -8.44 -1.55
CA LEU A 98 12.85 -8.38 -0.39
C LEU A 98 12.63 -9.74 0.31
N PRO A 99 12.45 -10.89 -0.38
CA PRO A 99 12.11 -12.14 0.28
C PRO A 99 13.14 -12.61 1.32
N ARG A 100 12.64 -13.07 2.47
CA ARG A 100 13.40 -13.65 3.59
C ARG A 100 12.62 -14.87 4.12
N PRO A 101 13.18 -15.65 5.07
CA PRO A 101 12.46 -16.79 5.64
C PRO A 101 11.04 -16.49 6.13
N THR A 102 10.81 -15.29 6.66
CA THR A 102 9.49 -14.85 7.17
C THR A 102 8.83 -13.77 6.31
N VAL A 103 9.47 -13.32 5.20
CA VAL A 103 8.96 -12.27 4.30
C VAL A 103 8.63 -12.84 2.93
N HIS A 104 7.38 -12.76 2.55
CA HIS A 104 6.76 -13.48 1.46
C HIS A 104 6.18 -12.53 0.39
N LEU A 105 6.26 -12.98 -0.87
CA LEU A 105 5.63 -12.34 -2.05
C LEU A 105 4.64 -13.29 -2.74
N GLU A 106 4.24 -14.37 -2.10
CA GLU A 106 3.27 -15.31 -2.63
C GLU A 106 1.93 -14.61 -2.90
N PRO A 107 1.27 -14.95 -4.00
CA PRO A 107 0.04 -14.29 -4.43
C PRO A 107 -1.17 -14.56 -3.53
N ALA A 108 -1.09 -15.55 -2.68
CA ALA A 108 -2.15 -15.89 -1.75
C ALA A 108 -1.64 -16.77 -0.61
N VAL A 109 -2.31 -16.65 0.54
CA VAL A 109 -2.13 -17.56 1.68
C VAL A 109 -3.48 -17.83 2.33
N GLN A 110 -3.71 -19.08 2.71
CA GLN A 110 -4.92 -19.45 3.45
C GLN A 110 -4.62 -19.57 4.95
N VAL A 111 -5.43 -18.91 5.75
CA VAL A 111 -5.41 -19.00 7.22
C VAL A 111 -6.82 -19.37 7.69
N GLY A 112 -6.97 -20.51 8.31
CA GLY A 112 -8.30 -21.03 8.68
C GLY A 112 -9.23 -21.15 7.48
N ASN A 113 -10.42 -20.54 7.56
CA ASN A 113 -11.40 -20.50 6.49
C ASN A 113 -11.33 -19.21 5.64
N TRP A 114 -10.27 -18.41 5.80
CA TRP A 114 -10.01 -17.19 5.02
C TRP A 114 -8.85 -17.38 4.05
N LEU A 115 -9.00 -16.87 2.84
CA LEU A 115 -7.94 -16.68 1.85
C LEU A 115 -7.53 -15.20 1.84
N MET A 116 -6.25 -14.93 2.06
CA MET A 116 -5.64 -13.64 1.76
C MET A 116 -5.18 -13.69 0.31
N LEU A 117 -5.76 -12.87 -0.55
CA LEU A 117 -5.40 -12.78 -1.97
C LEU A 117 -4.72 -11.44 -2.23
N PHE A 118 -3.48 -11.47 -2.73
CA PHE A 118 -2.67 -10.29 -3.02
C PHE A 118 -2.71 -10.01 -4.52
N LEU A 119 -3.24 -8.84 -4.92
CA LEU A 119 -3.32 -8.42 -6.31
C LEU A 119 -2.29 -7.35 -6.63
N ASP A 120 -1.60 -7.55 -7.74
CA ASP A 120 -0.81 -6.50 -8.36
C ASP A 120 -1.70 -5.59 -9.20
N THR A 121 -1.91 -4.38 -8.73
CA THR A 121 -2.77 -3.38 -9.35
C THR A 121 -2.01 -2.30 -10.12
N ASN A 122 -0.72 -2.54 -10.43
CA ASN A 122 0.16 -1.58 -11.10
C ASN A 122 0.22 -1.76 -12.63
N ALA A 123 -0.82 -2.31 -13.27
CA ALA A 123 -0.79 -2.60 -14.71
C ALA A 123 -0.44 -1.37 -15.57
N ASN A 124 -0.97 -0.20 -15.22
CA ASN A 124 -0.73 1.06 -15.94
C ASN A 124 0.71 1.58 -15.79
N GLY A 125 1.42 1.15 -14.74
CA GLY A 125 2.82 1.47 -14.50
C GLY A 125 3.80 0.56 -15.25
N ARG A 126 3.30 -0.33 -16.12
CA ARG A 126 4.10 -1.31 -16.86
C ARG A 126 3.87 -1.21 -18.35
N GLU A 127 4.87 -1.62 -19.11
CA GLU A 127 4.80 -1.75 -20.57
C GLU A 127 5.18 -3.17 -21.00
N ALA A 128 4.55 -3.64 -22.07
CA ALA A 128 4.86 -4.93 -22.64
C ALA A 128 6.23 -4.91 -23.33
N ALA A 129 7.11 -5.83 -22.98
CA ALA A 129 8.37 -6.04 -23.65
C ALA A 129 8.20 -6.97 -24.87
N ALA A 130 9.17 -6.93 -25.81
CA ALA A 130 9.13 -7.72 -27.05
C ALA A 130 9.15 -9.24 -26.81
N ASP A 131 9.61 -9.68 -25.64
CA ASP A 131 9.66 -11.09 -25.22
C ASP A 131 8.37 -11.56 -24.54
N GLY A 132 7.34 -10.68 -24.46
CA GLY A 132 6.05 -10.99 -23.82
C GLY A 132 6.05 -10.78 -22.30
N THR A 133 7.15 -10.32 -21.72
CA THR A 133 7.20 -9.90 -20.32
C THR A 133 6.69 -8.47 -20.14
N PHE A 134 6.51 -8.05 -18.90
CA PHE A 134 6.20 -6.66 -18.54
C PHE A 134 7.40 -6.04 -17.83
N ARG A 135 7.68 -4.77 -18.12
CA ARG A 135 8.72 -3.96 -17.47
C ARG A 135 8.10 -2.75 -16.82
N ASP A 136 8.68 -2.31 -15.72
CA ASP A 136 8.28 -1.08 -15.07
C ASP A 136 8.64 0.13 -15.95
N ARG A 137 7.68 1.02 -16.12
CA ARG A 137 7.85 2.30 -16.84
C ARG A 137 8.62 3.29 -15.95
N ASP A 138 9.31 4.24 -16.59
CA ASP A 138 9.97 5.33 -15.83
C ASP A 138 8.95 6.24 -15.13
N ASP A 139 7.78 6.48 -15.76
CA ASP A 139 6.69 7.28 -15.21
C ASP A 139 5.67 6.48 -14.36
N ARG A 140 6.01 5.25 -13.92
CA ARG A 140 5.13 4.29 -13.25
C ARG A 140 4.38 4.86 -12.05
N VAL A 141 5.04 5.71 -11.25
CA VAL A 141 4.47 6.31 -10.05
C VAL A 141 3.16 7.03 -10.36
N HIS A 142 3.12 7.77 -11.47
CA HIS A 142 1.93 8.50 -11.89
C HIS A 142 1.02 7.69 -12.80
N ALA A 143 1.60 6.85 -13.66
CA ALA A 143 0.82 6.00 -14.56
C ALA A 143 -0.04 5.00 -13.79
N ALA A 144 0.45 4.48 -12.66
CA ALA A 144 -0.26 3.54 -11.80
C ALA A 144 -0.89 4.21 -10.55
N ALA A 145 -1.30 5.47 -10.64
CA ALA A 145 -1.99 6.14 -9.52
C ALA A 145 -3.39 5.57 -9.23
N GLN A 146 -3.99 4.85 -10.18
CA GLN A 146 -5.26 4.14 -9.99
C GLN A 146 -5.07 2.64 -10.17
N PRO A 147 -5.84 1.80 -9.47
CA PRO A 147 -5.71 0.36 -9.57
C PRO A 147 -6.14 -0.14 -10.95
N ALA A 148 -5.27 -0.91 -11.57
CA ALA A 148 -5.56 -1.65 -12.79
C ALA A 148 -4.84 -3.01 -12.74
N ILE A 149 -5.48 -4.06 -13.25
CA ILE A 149 -4.90 -5.40 -13.32
C ILE A 149 -4.63 -5.80 -14.77
N THR A 150 -3.51 -6.49 -14.99
CA THR A 150 -3.22 -7.07 -16.31
C THR A 150 -4.13 -8.28 -16.57
N PRO A 151 -4.35 -8.67 -17.85
CA PRO A 151 -5.08 -9.91 -18.15
C PRO A 151 -4.43 -11.16 -17.51
N VAL A 152 -3.11 -11.17 -17.37
CA VAL A 152 -2.37 -12.27 -16.72
C VAL A 152 -2.69 -12.31 -15.23
N GLU A 153 -2.70 -11.14 -14.57
CA GLU A 153 -3.04 -11.01 -13.17
C GLU A 153 -4.50 -11.39 -12.90
N GLU A 154 -5.42 -10.96 -13.76
CA GLU A 154 -6.83 -11.35 -13.69
C GLU A 154 -6.99 -12.86 -13.79
N GLN A 155 -6.35 -13.48 -14.79
CA GLN A 155 -6.39 -14.94 -14.97
C GLN A 155 -5.83 -15.67 -13.74
N ARG A 156 -4.71 -15.21 -13.19
CA ARG A 156 -4.10 -15.76 -11.97
C ARG A 156 -5.06 -15.68 -10.79
N ALA A 157 -5.64 -14.52 -10.55
CA ALA A 157 -6.58 -14.28 -9.45
C ALA A 157 -7.82 -15.18 -9.58
N ARG A 158 -8.42 -15.25 -10.78
CA ARG A 158 -9.57 -16.13 -11.06
C ARG A 158 -9.25 -17.60 -10.83
N ALA A 159 -8.06 -18.05 -11.24
CA ALA A 159 -7.64 -19.43 -11.00
C ALA A 159 -7.51 -19.75 -9.52
N ILE A 160 -6.91 -18.87 -8.72
CA ILE A 160 -6.78 -19.03 -7.26
C ILE A 160 -8.17 -19.05 -6.60
N LEU A 161 -9.05 -18.10 -6.95
CA LEU A 161 -10.40 -17.99 -6.39
C LEU A 161 -11.27 -19.21 -6.74
N THR A 162 -11.12 -19.75 -7.95
CA THR A 162 -11.86 -20.95 -8.38
C THR A 162 -11.34 -22.22 -7.68
N ALA A 163 -10.05 -22.28 -7.37
CA ALA A 163 -9.43 -23.46 -6.77
C ALA A 163 -9.50 -23.47 -5.23
N THR A 164 -9.72 -22.31 -4.59
CA THR A 164 -9.74 -22.23 -3.14
C THR A 164 -10.92 -22.98 -2.52
N ARG A 165 -10.70 -23.50 -1.30
CA ARG A 165 -11.77 -24.02 -0.45
C ARG A 165 -12.06 -23.12 0.75
N ALA A 166 -11.44 -21.94 0.80
CA ALA A 166 -11.74 -20.95 1.81
C ALA A 166 -13.18 -20.43 1.61
N GLU A 167 -13.88 -20.22 2.72
CA GLU A 167 -15.26 -19.71 2.71
C GLU A 167 -15.30 -18.19 2.48
N HIS A 168 -14.21 -17.51 2.84
CA HIS A 168 -14.09 -16.07 2.78
C HIS A 168 -12.76 -15.67 2.19
N VAL A 169 -12.76 -14.54 1.47
CA VAL A 169 -11.56 -13.96 0.86
C VAL A 169 -11.39 -12.52 1.37
N PHE A 170 -10.18 -12.19 1.81
CA PHE A 170 -9.75 -10.81 2.01
C PHE A 170 -8.84 -10.45 0.85
N LEU A 171 -9.24 -9.46 0.06
CA LEU A 171 -8.48 -8.98 -1.10
C LEU A 171 -7.55 -7.85 -0.67
N TRP A 172 -6.25 -7.99 -0.95
CA TRP A 172 -5.24 -7.00 -0.66
C TRP A 172 -4.70 -6.41 -1.95
N LEU A 173 -4.62 -5.10 -2.02
CA LEU A 173 -4.07 -4.36 -3.14
C LEU A 173 -3.43 -3.06 -2.63
N HIS A 174 -2.73 -2.34 -3.50
CA HIS A 174 -2.10 -1.09 -3.08
C HIS A 174 -3.05 0.10 -3.24
N GLN A 175 -3.45 0.43 -4.47
CA GLN A 175 -4.33 1.57 -4.72
C GLN A 175 -5.79 1.21 -4.39
N PRO A 176 -6.48 1.97 -3.53
CA PRO A 176 -7.88 1.70 -3.19
C PRO A 176 -8.82 2.00 -4.36
N PRO A 177 -9.74 1.08 -4.71
CA PRO A 177 -10.70 1.29 -5.79
C PRO A 177 -11.90 2.14 -5.35
N LEU A 178 -11.66 3.25 -4.68
CA LEU A 178 -12.71 4.17 -4.24
C LEU A 178 -13.15 5.07 -5.40
N PRO A 179 -14.46 5.31 -5.59
CA PRO A 179 -14.96 6.09 -6.73
C PRO A 179 -14.33 7.48 -6.86
N GLU A 180 -14.03 8.13 -5.74
CA GLU A 180 -13.49 9.48 -5.70
C GLU A 180 -12.03 9.54 -6.15
N THR A 181 -11.26 8.46 -5.95
CA THR A 181 -9.82 8.41 -6.24
C THR A 181 -9.48 7.48 -7.40
N ALA A 182 -10.38 6.60 -7.78
CA ALA A 182 -10.17 5.59 -8.81
C ALA A 182 -11.40 5.44 -9.73
N PRO A 183 -11.80 6.50 -10.48
CA PRO A 183 -12.95 6.43 -11.36
C PRO A 183 -12.79 5.38 -12.47
N ASP A 184 -11.57 5.15 -12.96
CA ASP A 184 -11.29 4.19 -14.03
C ASP A 184 -11.39 2.72 -13.58
N ALA A 185 -11.35 2.47 -12.27
CA ALA A 185 -11.55 1.14 -11.71
C ALA A 185 -13.02 0.73 -11.59
N GLN A 186 -13.95 1.67 -11.80
CA GLN A 186 -15.39 1.45 -11.65
C GLN A 186 -16.03 0.76 -12.88
N GLY A 187 -17.30 0.50 -12.79
CA GLY A 187 -18.11 -0.02 -13.90
C GLY A 187 -17.73 -1.44 -14.30
N ASP A 188 -17.37 -1.65 -15.57
CA ASP A 188 -16.97 -2.95 -16.11
C ASP A 188 -15.46 -3.12 -16.21
N SER A 189 -14.71 -2.45 -15.32
CA SER A 189 -13.25 -2.70 -15.24
C SER A 189 -12.97 -4.16 -14.88
N PRO A 190 -11.82 -4.72 -15.30
CA PRO A 190 -11.44 -6.10 -14.94
C PRO A 190 -11.45 -6.35 -13.44
N LEU A 191 -11.04 -5.35 -12.63
CA LEU A 191 -11.07 -5.44 -11.17
C LEU A 191 -12.51 -5.48 -10.63
N ALA A 192 -13.41 -4.63 -11.15
CA ALA A 192 -14.81 -4.62 -10.74
C ALA A 192 -15.52 -5.93 -11.11
N LEU A 193 -15.27 -6.45 -12.31
CA LEU A 193 -15.80 -7.73 -12.74
C LEU A 193 -15.29 -8.87 -11.84
N LEU A 194 -14.00 -8.88 -11.51
CA LEU A 194 -13.44 -9.88 -10.61
C LEU A 194 -14.14 -9.87 -9.25
N VAL A 195 -14.32 -8.70 -8.64
CA VAL A 195 -14.96 -8.59 -7.31
C VAL A 195 -16.43 -8.97 -7.35
N ARG A 196 -17.15 -8.66 -8.44
CA ARG A 196 -18.56 -9.06 -8.62
C ARG A 196 -18.75 -10.56 -8.80
N ASP A 197 -17.86 -11.20 -9.56
CA ASP A 197 -17.96 -12.62 -9.91
C ASP A 197 -17.68 -13.55 -8.71
N PHE A 198 -16.96 -13.06 -7.68
CA PHE A 198 -16.57 -13.85 -6.51
C PHE A 198 -17.16 -13.27 -5.21
N PRO A 199 -18.39 -13.69 -4.84
CA PRO A 199 -19.09 -13.19 -3.64
C PRO A 199 -18.40 -13.58 -2.31
N GLU A 200 -17.44 -14.50 -2.35
CA GLU A 200 -16.59 -14.88 -1.22
C GLU A 200 -15.62 -13.76 -0.80
N ILE A 201 -15.33 -12.79 -1.68
CA ILE A 201 -14.58 -11.59 -1.34
C ILE A 201 -15.43 -10.76 -0.38
N ARG A 202 -14.96 -10.66 0.87
CA ARG A 202 -15.71 -10.03 1.98
C ARG A 202 -15.23 -8.61 2.26
N ALA A 203 -13.97 -8.32 2.00
CA ALA A 203 -13.37 -7.02 2.24
C ALA A 203 -12.15 -6.80 1.34
N ILE A 204 -11.76 -5.53 1.20
CA ILE A 204 -10.59 -5.07 0.44
C ILE A 204 -9.74 -4.21 1.38
N GLY A 205 -8.45 -4.53 1.51
CA GLY A 205 -7.45 -3.74 2.22
C GLY A 205 -6.51 -3.07 1.24
N ALA A 206 -6.21 -1.79 1.46
CA ALA A 206 -5.38 -0.99 0.57
C ALA A 206 -4.50 0.00 1.34
N GLY A 207 -3.55 0.64 0.64
CA GLY A 207 -2.68 1.73 1.10
C GLY A 207 -2.80 2.98 0.24
N HIS A 208 -1.66 3.49 -0.26
CA HIS A 208 -1.53 4.52 -1.29
C HIS A 208 -1.95 5.95 -0.87
N LEU A 209 -3.03 6.11 -0.15
CA LEU A 209 -3.56 7.43 0.21
C LEU A 209 -3.00 7.97 1.53
N HIS A 210 -2.13 7.22 2.18
CA HIS A 210 -1.46 7.60 3.43
C HIS A 210 -2.40 8.07 4.54
N GLY A 211 -3.64 7.56 4.59
CA GLY A 211 -4.63 8.07 5.54
C GLY A 211 -5.64 7.02 6.00
N ASP A 212 -6.35 7.36 7.08
CA ASP A 212 -7.50 6.58 7.52
C ASP A 212 -8.72 6.93 6.68
N LEU A 213 -8.97 6.10 5.66
CA LEU A 213 -10.16 6.20 4.83
C LEU A 213 -10.88 4.85 4.77
N SER A 214 -12.16 4.91 4.47
CA SER A 214 -12.95 3.72 4.19
C SER A 214 -14.09 4.07 3.23
N GLY A 215 -14.51 3.08 2.48
CA GLY A 215 -15.59 3.22 1.52
C GLY A 215 -16.10 1.86 1.07
N SER A 216 -16.63 1.79 -0.14
CA SER A 216 -17.09 0.54 -0.72
C SER A 216 -16.76 0.45 -2.20
N PHE A 217 -16.50 -0.78 -2.66
CA PHE A 217 -16.31 -1.12 -4.06
C PHE A 217 -17.06 -2.41 -4.38
N GLU A 218 -17.93 -2.38 -5.38
CA GLU A 218 -18.81 -3.51 -5.75
C GLU A 218 -19.50 -4.15 -4.51
N SER A 219 -20.05 -3.29 -3.64
CA SER A 219 -20.69 -3.67 -2.37
C SER A 219 -19.78 -4.34 -1.34
N ARG A 220 -18.47 -4.29 -1.51
CA ARG A 220 -17.49 -4.77 -0.52
C ARG A 220 -16.88 -3.58 0.23
N PRO A 221 -16.72 -3.67 1.54
CA PRO A 221 -16.02 -2.63 2.29
C PRO A 221 -14.56 -2.54 1.83
N VAL A 222 -14.08 -1.30 1.68
CA VAL A 222 -12.69 -0.96 1.37
C VAL A 222 -12.11 -0.24 2.57
N TYR A 223 -10.97 -0.68 3.05
CA TYR A 223 -10.25 -0.10 4.17
C TYR A 223 -8.85 0.34 3.71
N VAL A 224 -8.56 1.62 3.88
CA VAL A 224 -7.24 2.19 3.55
C VAL A 224 -6.42 2.30 4.82
N CYS A 225 -5.19 1.79 4.77
CA CYS A 225 -4.24 1.89 5.86
C CYS A 225 -3.51 3.23 5.82
N PRO A 226 -3.31 3.90 6.96
CA PRO A 226 -2.37 5.01 7.02
C PRO A 226 -0.95 4.52 6.70
N SER A 227 -0.10 5.44 6.23
CA SER A 227 1.31 5.13 5.99
C SER A 227 2.04 4.82 7.30
N SER A 228 2.89 3.81 7.27
CA SER A 228 3.78 3.47 8.39
C SER A 228 5.00 4.40 8.49
N TYR A 229 5.09 5.38 7.59
CA TYR A 229 6.09 6.42 7.58
C TYR A 229 5.48 7.78 7.95
N LEU A 230 4.54 8.27 7.16
CA LEU A 230 3.94 9.59 7.24
C LEU A 230 2.51 9.52 6.74
N SER A 231 1.57 9.85 7.58
CA SER A 231 0.17 9.88 7.20
C SER A 231 -0.30 11.29 6.80
N ILE A 232 -1.41 11.32 6.09
CA ILE A 232 -2.08 12.54 5.65
C ILE A 232 -3.50 12.50 6.21
N ASN A 233 -3.86 13.53 6.96
CA ASN A 233 -5.24 13.73 7.36
C ASN A 233 -5.93 14.59 6.29
N PRO A 234 -6.76 13.98 5.41
CA PRO A 234 -7.38 14.72 4.31
C PRO A 234 -8.44 15.72 4.78
N ARG A 235 -9.03 15.49 5.95
CA ARG A 235 -10.07 16.37 6.52
C ARG A 235 -9.47 17.66 7.04
N ASP A 236 -8.42 17.54 7.83
CA ASP A 236 -7.79 18.70 8.49
C ASP A 236 -6.65 19.31 7.64
N ARG A 237 -6.26 18.63 6.54
CA ARG A 237 -5.18 19.03 5.64
C ARG A 237 -3.85 19.24 6.37
N VAL A 238 -3.55 18.31 7.26
CA VAL A 238 -2.29 18.27 8.00
C VAL A 238 -1.59 16.97 7.77
N LEU A 239 -0.28 16.98 7.94
CA LEU A 239 0.48 15.74 8.05
C LEU A 239 0.15 15.09 9.39
N ASP A 240 0.25 13.78 9.45
CA ASP A 240 0.06 12.98 10.65
C ASP A 240 1.21 11.97 10.82
N GLY A 241 1.33 11.40 11.99
CA GLY A 241 2.37 10.45 12.32
C GLY A 241 2.21 9.11 11.60
N PRO A 242 3.22 8.25 11.76
CA PRO A 242 3.14 6.88 11.29
C PRO A 242 1.93 6.17 11.85
N GLY A 243 1.32 5.29 11.05
CA GLY A 243 0.19 4.51 11.48
C GLY A 243 0.21 3.09 10.93
N TYR A 244 -0.76 2.31 11.36
CA TYR A 244 -1.02 0.96 10.89
C TYR A 244 -2.50 0.63 11.14
N ARG A 245 -2.97 -0.47 10.58
CA ARG A 245 -4.35 -0.93 10.78
C ARG A 245 -4.35 -2.38 11.27
N THR A 246 -5.25 -2.68 12.21
CA THR A 246 -5.50 -4.05 12.68
C THR A 246 -6.83 -4.54 12.15
N TYR A 247 -6.91 -5.86 11.97
CA TYR A 247 -8.14 -6.54 11.57
C TYR A 247 -8.36 -7.75 12.43
N ARG A 248 -9.64 -8.03 12.71
CA ARG A 248 -10.11 -9.29 13.24
C ARG A 248 -11.12 -9.90 12.28
N LEU A 249 -10.74 -11.03 11.71
CA LEU A 249 -11.56 -11.79 10.78
C LEU A 249 -12.32 -12.87 11.54
N HIS A 250 -13.63 -12.85 11.41
CA HIS A 250 -14.49 -13.82 12.08
C HIS A 250 -14.79 -15.02 11.18
N PRO A 251 -15.07 -16.21 11.75
CA PRO A 251 -15.41 -17.40 10.98
C PRO A 251 -16.65 -17.24 10.09
N ASP A 252 -17.55 -16.32 10.43
CA ASP A 252 -18.78 -16.02 9.68
C ASP A 252 -18.56 -15.03 8.51
N GLY A 253 -17.34 -14.58 8.26
CA GLY A 253 -17.00 -13.63 7.20
C GLY A 253 -17.11 -12.16 7.62
N ARG A 254 -17.42 -11.86 8.86
CA ARG A 254 -17.41 -10.49 9.39
C ARG A 254 -15.97 -10.02 9.61
N VAL A 255 -15.73 -8.74 9.32
CA VAL A 255 -14.44 -8.07 9.50
C VAL A 255 -14.60 -6.92 10.47
N GLU A 256 -13.81 -6.91 11.53
CA GLU A 256 -13.61 -5.76 12.42
C GLU A 256 -12.24 -5.17 12.14
N THR A 257 -12.13 -3.84 12.21
CA THR A 257 -10.85 -3.16 11.94
C THR A 257 -10.72 -1.89 12.75
N GLU A 258 -9.47 -1.54 13.09
CA GLU A 258 -9.13 -0.34 13.83
C GLU A 258 -7.84 0.27 13.27
N VAL A 259 -7.78 1.60 13.18
CA VAL A 259 -6.59 2.37 12.81
C VAL A 259 -5.87 2.85 14.06
N HIS A 260 -4.56 2.75 14.03
CA HIS A 260 -3.68 3.19 15.10
C HIS A 260 -2.65 4.19 14.56
N PHE A 261 -2.56 5.35 15.18
CA PHE A 261 -1.49 6.32 14.95
C PHE A 261 -0.50 6.30 16.11
N VAL A 262 0.78 6.37 15.79
CA VAL A 262 1.84 6.37 16.81
C VAL A 262 1.84 7.71 17.54
N PRO A 263 1.60 7.75 18.86
CA PRO A 263 1.66 9.01 19.61
C PRO A 263 3.12 9.41 19.88
N GLY A 264 3.37 10.69 20.12
CA GLY A 264 4.64 11.18 20.62
C GLY A 264 5.25 12.31 19.79
N PRO A 265 6.50 12.71 20.13
CA PRO A 265 7.12 13.93 19.59
C PRO A 265 7.25 13.96 18.07
N MET A 266 7.46 12.81 17.42
CA MET A 266 7.51 12.70 15.95
C MET A 266 6.16 13.09 15.34
N THR A 267 5.07 12.51 15.82
CA THR A 267 3.70 12.82 15.36
C THR A 267 3.33 14.27 15.64
N ASP A 268 3.69 14.79 16.81
CA ASP A 268 3.44 16.18 17.16
C ASP A 268 4.21 17.14 16.22
N ALA A 269 5.45 16.82 15.89
CA ALA A 269 6.25 17.58 14.92
C ALA A 269 5.66 17.52 13.51
N MET A 270 5.19 16.35 13.05
CA MET A 270 4.53 16.20 11.76
C MET A 270 3.25 17.03 11.70
N ARG A 271 2.39 16.95 12.71
CA ARG A 271 1.15 17.73 12.81
C ARG A 271 1.38 19.23 12.85
N ALA A 272 2.51 19.67 13.41
CA ALA A 272 2.93 21.06 13.41
C ALA A 272 3.55 21.53 12.09
N THR A 273 3.89 20.60 11.20
CA THR A 273 4.48 20.91 9.88
C THR A 273 3.35 21.24 8.90
N PRO A 274 3.33 22.42 8.29
CA PRO A 274 2.33 22.74 7.26
C PRO A 274 2.41 21.72 6.12
N MET A 275 1.24 21.27 5.66
CA MET A 275 1.19 20.44 4.46
C MET A 275 1.76 21.22 3.28
N PRO A 276 2.70 20.66 2.51
CA PRO A 276 3.22 21.30 1.29
C PRO A 276 2.08 21.70 0.35
N VAL A 277 2.16 22.92 -0.20
CA VAL A 277 1.07 23.48 -1.03
C VAL A 277 0.81 22.61 -2.27
N PHE A 278 1.87 22.07 -2.89
CA PHE A 278 1.72 21.17 -4.03
C PHE A 278 0.94 19.89 -3.68
N LEU A 279 1.16 19.34 -2.48
CA LEU A 279 0.46 18.15 -2.02
C LEU A 279 -1.02 18.46 -1.77
N ALA A 280 -1.30 19.61 -1.15
CA ALA A 280 -2.68 20.09 -0.98
C ALA A 280 -3.39 20.35 -2.31
N ASP A 281 -2.65 20.80 -3.33
CA ASP A 281 -3.16 21.01 -4.69
C ASP A 281 -3.47 19.69 -5.39
N MET A 282 -2.59 18.68 -5.25
CA MET A 282 -2.83 17.34 -5.79
C MET A 282 -4.07 16.71 -5.15
N MET A 283 -4.17 16.74 -3.84
CA MET A 283 -5.33 16.19 -3.11
C MET A 283 -6.65 16.88 -3.46
N ALA A 284 -6.59 18.17 -3.80
CA ALA A 284 -7.75 18.94 -4.24
C ALA A 284 -8.05 18.82 -5.75
N GLY A 285 -7.28 18.02 -6.48
CA GLY A 285 -7.41 17.85 -7.93
C GLY A 285 -7.06 19.10 -8.74
N ARG A 286 -6.34 20.08 -8.16
CA ARG A 286 -5.92 21.31 -8.83
C ARG A 286 -4.69 21.13 -9.72
N ILE A 287 -3.95 20.06 -9.51
CA ILE A 287 -2.84 19.62 -10.34
C ILE A 287 -2.76 18.09 -10.26
N THR A 288 -2.50 17.46 -11.37
CA THR A 288 -2.19 16.03 -11.40
C THR A 288 -0.70 15.79 -11.15
N GLY A 289 -0.33 14.59 -10.70
CA GLY A 289 1.08 14.23 -10.57
C GLY A 289 1.85 14.39 -11.90
N LYS A 290 1.21 14.07 -13.03
CA LYS A 290 1.80 14.25 -14.36
C LYS A 290 2.09 15.73 -14.66
N GLU A 291 1.14 16.62 -14.38
CA GLU A 291 1.33 18.07 -14.58
C GLU A 291 2.38 18.63 -13.63
N LEU A 292 2.39 18.15 -12.36
CA LEU A 292 3.39 18.53 -11.38
C LEU A 292 4.81 18.17 -11.83
N ASN A 293 4.98 16.98 -12.38
CA ASN A 293 6.27 16.50 -12.87
C ASN A 293 6.72 17.17 -14.18
N ALA A 294 5.79 17.68 -14.98
CA ALA A 294 6.11 18.42 -16.17
C ALA A 294 6.65 19.84 -15.90
N LEU A 295 6.49 20.36 -14.67
CA LEU A 295 7.08 21.64 -14.29
C LEU A 295 8.60 21.51 -14.21
N SER A 296 9.34 22.50 -14.68
CA SER A 296 10.76 22.67 -14.33
C SER A 296 10.91 23.04 -12.85
N ASP A 297 12.11 22.90 -12.29
CA ASP A 297 12.36 23.29 -10.88
C ASP A 297 12.08 24.78 -10.64
N ALA A 298 12.39 25.63 -11.62
CA ALA A 298 12.10 27.06 -11.55
C ALA A 298 10.60 27.36 -11.56
N GLU A 299 9.81 26.64 -12.38
CA GLU A 299 8.35 26.75 -12.41
C GLU A 299 7.71 26.23 -11.13
N PHE A 300 8.24 25.14 -10.60
CA PHE A 300 7.78 24.57 -9.31
C PHE A 300 8.02 25.58 -8.17
N GLU A 301 9.26 26.11 -8.06
CA GLU A 301 9.61 27.08 -7.02
C GLU A 301 8.78 28.37 -7.17
N ALA A 302 8.58 28.86 -8.40
CA ALA A 302 7.76 30.03 -8.67
C ALA A 302 6.28 29.83 -8.29
N ARG A 303 5.74 28.62 -8.47
CA ARG A 303 4.35 28.30 -8.18
C ARG A 303 4.08 28.04 -6.71
N TYR A 304 4.98 27.34 -6.03
CA TYR A 304 4.76 26.84 -4.67
C TYR A 304 5.60 27.54 -3.61
N GLY A 305 6.60 28.31 -3.99
CA GLY A 305 7.51 28.98 -3.07
C GLY A 305 8.46 28.00 -2.33
N GLU A 306 8.49 26.77 -2.76
CA GLU A 306 9.24 25.67 -2.14
C GLU A 306 10.22 25.10 -3.18
N ARG A 307 11.34 24.51 -2.72
CA ARG A 307 12.14 23.68 -3.60
C ARG A 307 11.38 22.40 -3.91
N ARG A 308 11.44 21.97 -5.17
CA ARG A 308 10.88 20.68 -5.53
C ARG A 308 11.49 19.61 -4.61
N PRO A 309 10.67 18.74 -4.00
CA PRO A 309 11.17 17.52 -3.40
C PRO A 309 12.02 16.78 -4.45
N LEU A 310 13.11 16.14 -4.03
CA LEU A 310 14.03 15.45 -4.93
C LEU A 310 13.23 14.67 -5.98
N SER A 311 13.30 15.16 -7.23
CA SER A 311 12.58 14.54 -8.34
C SER A 311 13.10 13.13 -8.51
N HIS A 312 12.19 12.21 -8.66
CA HIS A 312 12.45 10.85 -9.09
C HIS A 312 13.00 10.94 -10.53
N GLY A 313 14.31 11.04 -10.70
CA GLY A 313 14.99 10.99 -11.99
C GLY A 313 15.04 9.56 -12.52
#